data_dd40b37f778c7a0b87638377dfa1cf52
#
_entry.id   dd40b37f778c7a0b87638377dfa1cf52
#
_cell.length_a   1.000
_cell.length_b   1.000
_cell.length_c   1.000
_cell.angle_alpha   90.00
_cell.angle_beta   90.00
_cell.angle_gamma   90.00
#
_symmetry.space_group_name_H-M   'P 1'
#
loop_
_entity.id
_entity.type
_entity.pdbx_description
1 polymer ?
#
loop_
_entity_poly.entity_id
_entity_poly.type
_entity_poly.pdbx_seq_one_letter_code
_entity_poly.pdbx_strand_id
1 'polypeptide(L)'
;VSLGLIIINVILLAGTMNLSAIVDSQKGMFWNWYGLGGGADTWPLVVILFPMSIIFFISALAETNRPPFDLPEAESELVAGYQVEYSSTPYLLFMMGEYVNIVFMSAMISLLFFGGWNPGVPQAWMDGLPAWIAYTIYLLTFMAKTVFWFVMISMVKAFVPRYRYDQLMRLGWKIFLPTSLVAVVIVSAWRVFVVGS
;
A
#
# COMPACT_ATOMS: atom_id res chain seq x y z
N VAL A 1 -1.79 2.22 -13.44
CA VAL A 1 -1.65 3.69 -13.53
C VAL A 1 -1.99 4.34 -12.20
N SER A 2 -3.17 4.11 -11.62
CA SER A 2 -3.60 4.70 -10.33
C SER A 2 -2.62 4.41 -9.19
N LEU A 3 -2.13 3.19 -9.06
CA LEU A 3 -1.14 2.79 -8.05
C LEU A 3 0.15 3.62 -8.17
N GLY A 4 0.66 3.81 -9.39
CA GLY A 4 1.83 4.65 -9.63
C GLY A 4 1.61 6.12 -9.27
N LEU A 5 0.44 6.69 -9.58
CA LEU A 5 0.08 8.06 -9.20
C LEU A 5 0.01 8.24 -7.68
N ILE A 6 -0.47 7.23 -6.95
CA ILE A 6 -0.52 7.28 -5.49
C ILE A 6 0.89 7.23 -4.89
N ILE A 7 1.79 6.41 -5.45
CA ILE A 7 3.20 6.38 -5.04
C ILE A 7 3.86 7.75 -5.28
N ILE A 8 3.59 8.39 -6.43
CA ILE A 8 4.07 9.75 -6.71
C ILE A 8 3.61 10.75 -5.65
N ASN A 9 2.38 10.67 -5.15
CA ASN A 9 1.91 11.53 -4.06
C ASN A 9 2.79 11.41 -2.81
N VAL A 10 3.13 10.19 -2.42
CA VAL A 10 3.99 9.94 -1.24
C VAL A 10 5.42 10.44 -1.49
N ILE A 11 5.96 10.23 -2.69
CA ILE A 11 7.30 10.71 -3.08
C ILE A 11 7.35 12.24 -3.06
N LEU A 12 6.33 12.91 -3.58
CA LEU A 12 6.23 14.37 -3.56
C LEU A 12 6.20 14.92 -2.14
N LEU A 13 5.46 14.28 -1.24
CA LEU A 13 5.41 14.66 0.17
C LEU A 13 6.77 14.49 0.86
N ALA A 14 7.38 13.34 0.70
CA ALA A 14 8.68 13.05 1.31
C ALA A 14 9.84 13.85 0.65
N GLY A 15 9.69 14.26 -0.60
CA GLY A 15 10.72 14.96 -1.38
C GLY A 15 11.90 14.07 -1.78
N THR A 16 11.80 12.76 -1.61
CA THR A 16 12.85 11.78 -1.91
C THR A 16 12.25 10.50 -2.47
N MET A 17 13.00 9.82 -3.35
CA MET A 17 12.64 8.48 -3.84
C MET A 17 13.20 7.36 -2.96
N ASN A 18 13.98 7.69 -1.94
CA ASN A 18 14.57 6.70 -1.04
C ASN A 18 13.53 6.23 -0.03
N LEU A 19 13.18 4.94 -0.05
CA LEU A 19 12.21 4.34 0.86
C LEU A 19 12.60 4.50 2.33
N SER A 20 13.90 4.43 2.66
CA SER A 20 14.37 4.65 4.03
C SER A 20 14.07 6.08 4.49
N ALA A 21 14.32 7.08 3.63
CA ALA A 21 14.03 8.46 3.94
C ALA A 21 12.52 8.74 4.03
N ILE A 22 11.69 8.05 3.23
CA ILE A 22 10.23 8.13 3.33
C ILE A 22 9.75 7.59 4.69
N VAL A 23 10.30 6.48 5.17
CA VAL A 23 9.98 5.93 6.49
C VAL A 23 10.51 6.82 7.60
N ASP A 24 11.70 7.40 7.43
CA ASP A 24 12.30 8.32 8.39
C ASP A 24 11.51 9.63 8.54
N SER A 25 10.89 10.12 7.48
CA SER A 25 9.97 11.28 7.54
C SER A 25 8.68 11.01 8.33
N GLN A 26 8.33 9.75 8.52
CA GLN A 26 7.18 9.29 9.32
C GLN A 26 7.56 8.88 10.75
N LYS A 27 8.77 9.23 11.23
CA LYS A 27 9.22 8.92 12.60
C LYS A 27 8.42 9.68 13.65
N GLY A 28 8.27 9.06 14.81
CA GLY A 28 7.57 9.62 15.96
C GLY A 28 6.27 8.87 16.27
N MET A 29 5.25 9.60 16.72
CA MET A 29 3.95 9.02 17.04
C MET A 29 3.22 8.54 15.78
N PHE A 30 2.27 7.63 15.96
CA PHE A 30 1.43 7.10 14.88
C PHE A 30 0.67 8.17 14.07
N TRP A 31 0.43 9.35 14.62
CA TRP A 31 -0.14 10.50 13.90
C TRP A 31 0.77 11.03 12.77
N ASN A 32 2.07 10.74 12.83
CA ASN A 32 3.02 11.17 11.81
C ASN A 32 3.03 10.27 10.57
N TRP A 33 2.31 9.16 10.61
CA TRP A 33 2.18 8.28 9.46
C TRP A 33 1.32 8.93 8.39
N TYR A 34 1.73 8.88 7.14
CA TYR A 34 1.02 9.51 6.04
C TYR A 34 -0.43 9.02 5.89
N GLY A 35 -0.71 7.77 6.20
CA GLY A 35 -2.07 7.24 6.19
C GLY A 35 -2.98 7.78 7.30
N LEU A 36 -2.42 8.37 8.37
CA LEU A 36 -3.18 8.82 9.54
C LEU A 36 -3.06 10.32 9.83
N GLY A 37 -2.13 11.04 9.20
CA GLY A 37 -1.99 12.47 9.47
C GLY A 37 -0.77 13.12 8.85
N GLY A 38 0.32 12.39 8.71
CA GLY A 38 1.55 12.93 8.14
C GLY A 38 2.29 13.93 9.03
N GLY A 39 1.89 14.11 10.29
CA GLY A 39 2.49 15.06 11.21
C GLY A 39 1.83 16.44 11.25
N ALA A 40 2.41 17.35 12.05
CA ALA A 40 1.83 18.67 12.29
C ALA A 40 1.76 19.55 11.03
N ASP A 41 2.76 19.44 10.15
CA ASP A 41 2.87 20.28 8.94
C ASP A 41 1.96 19.80 7.80
N THR A 42 1.62 18.52 7.77
CA THR A 42 0.83 17.90 6.69
C THR A 42 -0.57 17.48 7.12
N TRP A 43 -0.95 17.78 8.37
CA TRP A 43 -2.26 17.46 8.94
C TRP A 43 -3.46 17.79 8.03
N PRO A 44 -3.54 18.93 7.31
CA PRO A 44 -4.67 19.20 6.42
C PRO A 44 -4.75 18.24 5.23
N LEU A 45 -3.63 17.63 4.85
CA LEU A 45 -3.57 16.66 3.75
C LEU A 45 -4.09 15.27 4.12
N VAL A 46 -4.36 15.01 5.39
CA VAL A 46 -4.97 13.76 5.85
C VAL A 46 -6.24 13.41 5.09
N VAL A 47 -7.05 14.42 4.79
CA VAL A 47 -8.30 14.28 4.03
C VAL A 47 -8.06 13.69 2.64
N ILE A 48 -6.85 13.86 2.10
CA ILE A 48 -6.45 13.34 0.79
C ILE A 48 -5.64 12.05 0.96
N LEU A 49 -4.71 12.01 1.89
CA LEU A 49 -3.79 10.88 2.08
C LEU A 49 -4.50 9.62 2.61
N PHE A 50 -5.47 9.78 3.50
CA PHE A 50 -6.22 8.65 4.02
C PHE A 50 -7.05 7.94 2.92
N PRO A 51 -7.87 8.63 2.10
CA PRO A 51 -8.50 8.00 0.95
C PRO A 51 -7.48 7.41 -0.05
N MET A 52 -6.32 8.03 -0.25
CA MET A 52 -5.28 7.50 -1.12
C MET A 52 -4.72 6.18 -0.61
N SER A 53 -4.58 5.99 0.71
CA SER A 53 -4.15 4.71 1.28
C SER A 53 -5.18 3.60 1.03
N ILE A 54 -6.48 3.92 1.08
CA ILE A 54 -7.56 2.99 0.76
C ILE A 54 -7.56 2.63 -0.73
N ILE A 55 -7.42 3.63 -1.61
CA ILE A 55 -7.35 3.40 -3.06
C ILE A 55 -6.10 2.58 -3.40
N PHE A 56 -4.98 2.82 -2.72
CA PHE A 56 -3.77 1.99 -2.87
C PHE A 56 -4.04 0.54 -2.51
N PHE A 57 -4.70 0.29 -1.39
CA PHE A 57 -5.06 -1.05 -0.95
C PHE A 57 -5.96 -1.77 -1.98
N ILE A 58 -7.00 -1.09 -2.50
CA ILE A 58 -7.88 -1.65 -3.52
C ILE A 58 -7.13 -1.87 -4.85
N SER A 59 -6.23 -0.96 -5.23
CA SER A 59 -5.39 -1.11 -6.42
C SER A 59 -4.40 -2.26 -6.28
N ALA A 60 -3.87 -2.49 -5.07
CA ALA A 60 -3.01 -3.65 -4.78
C ALA A 60 -3.77 -4.98 -4.88
N LEU A 61 -5.04 -5.03 -4.45
CA LEU A 61 -5.91 -6.19 -4.66
C LEU A 61 -6.14 -6.47 -6.15
N ALA A 62 -6.33 -5.42 -6.95
CA ALA A 62 -6.49 -5.56 -8.40
C ALA A 62 -5.20 -6.04 -9.09
N GLU A 63 -4.03 -5.56 -8.63
CA GLU A 63 -2.72 -5.95 -9.16
C GLU A 63 -2.36 -7.40 -8.81
N THR A 64 -2.75 -7.86 -7.62
CA THR A 64 -2.49 -9.24 -7.17
C THR A 64 -3.53 -10.25 -7.63
N ASN A 65 -4.45 -9.86 -8.54
CA ASN A 65 -5.53 -10.71 -9.04
C ASN A 65 -6.31 -11.43 -7.94
N ARG A 66 -6.52 -10.75 -6.80
CA ARG A 66 -7.28 -11.32 -5.69
C ARG A 66 -8.74 -10.86 -5.70
N PRO A 67 -9.69 -11.70 -5.23
CA PRO A 67 -11.05 -11.25 -5.07
C PRO A 67 -11.12 -9.91 -4.31
N PRO A 68 -11.93 -8.96 -4.76
CA PRO A 68 -13.04 -9.10 -5.73
C PRO A 68 -12.64 -9.03 -7.21
N PHE A 69 -11.35 -8.90 -7.55
CA PHE A 69 -10.86 -8.65 -8.93
C PHE A 69 -10.23 -9.89 -9.60
N ASP A 70 -10.57 -11.07 -9.11
CA ASP A 70 -10.06 -12.36 -9.53
C ASP A 70 -10.75 -12.85 -10.82
N LEU A 71 -10.42 -12.21 -11.94
CA LEU A 71 -10.94 -12.57 -13.25
C LEU A 71 -10.25 -13.80 -13.87
N PRO A 72 -8.91 -13.95 -13.79
CA PRO A 72 -8.23 -15.10 -14.38
C PRO A 72 -8.54 -16.43 -13.70
N GLU A 73 -8.72 -16.44 -12.37
CA GLU A 73 -9.07 -17.64 -11.61
C GLU A 73 -10.52 -18.07 -11.89
N ALA A 74 -11.43 -17.10 -12.14
CA ALA A 74 -12.81 -17.40 -12.50
C ALA A 74 -12.92 -18.14 -13.84
N GLU A 75 -12.07 -17.84 -14.82
CA GLU A 75 -12.03 -18.55 -16.10
C GLU A 75 -11.55 -20.00 -15.92
N SER A 76 -10.60 -20.24 -15.01
CA SER A 76 -10.07 -21.57 -14.74
C SER A 76 -11.08 -22.51 -14.06
N GLU A 77 -12.05 -21.97 -13.33
CA GLU A 77 -13.12 -22.77 -12.71
C GLU A 77 -14.08 -23.38 -13.73
N LEU A 78 -14.25 -22.75 -14.91
CA LEU A 78 -15.18 -23.22 -15.94
C LEU A 78 -14.56 -24.26 -16.88
N VAL A 79 -13.34 -24.04 -17.37
CA VAL A 79 -12.69 -24.89 -18.40
C VAL A 79 -11.19 -25.10 -18.10
N ALA A 80 -10.76 -24.99 -16.85
CA ALA A 80 -9.36 -25.03 -16.41
C ALA A 80 -8.44 -23.95 -17.04
N GLY A 81 -8.92 -23.13 -17.99
CA GLY A 81 -8.18 -21.98 -18.55
C GLY A 81 -6.73 -22.29 -18.94
N TYR A 82 -5.78 -21.47 -18.48
CA TYR A 82 -4.34 -21.65 -18.70
C TYR A 82 -3.75 -22.91 -18.02
N GLN A 83 -4.44 -23.49 -17.04
CA GLN A 83 -3.99 -24.71 -16.34
C GLN A 83 -4.01 -25.94 -17.23
N VAL A 84 -4.70 -25.90 -18.36
CA VAL A 84 -4.70 -27.01 -19.35
C VAL A 84 -3.33 -27.16 -20.00
N GLU A 85 -2.66 -26.03 -20.29
CA GLU A 85 -1.36 -26.02 -20.97
C GLU A 85 -0.18 -26.11 -20.00
N TYR A 86 -0.33 -25.58 -18.79
CA TYR A 86 0.74 -25.53 -17.78
C TYR A 86 0.48 -26.56 -16.68
N SER A 87 1.14 -27.72 -16.81
CA SER A 87 1.08 -28.75 -15.76
C SER A 87 2.16 -28.54 -14.69
N SER A 88 1.89 -29.04 -13.50
CA SER A 88 2.74 -29.13 -12.31
C SER A 88 3.75 -27.99 -12.05
N THR A 89 4.95 -28.00 -12.59
CA THR A 89 6.02 -27.04 -12.24
C THR A 89 5.75 -25.60 -12.69
N PRO A 90 5.37 -25.30 -13.93
CA PRO A 90 4.99 -23.93 -14.34
C PRO A 90 3.84 -23.37 -13.53
N TYR A 91 2.82 -24.16 -13.25
CA TYR A 91 1.68 -23.75 -12.42
C TYR A 91 2.11 -23.35 -11.00
N LEU A 92 3.01 -24.12 -10.38
CA LEU A 92 3.53 -23.80 -9.07
C LEU A 92 4.31 -22.48 -9.07
N LEU A 93 5.08 -22.19 -10.13
CA LEU A 93 5.79 -20.92 -10.27
C LEU A 93 4.84 -19.72 -10.40
N PHE A 94 3.73 -19.84 -11.14
CA PHE A 94 2.71 -18.80 -11.20
C PHE A 94 2.10 -18.52 -9.83
N MET A 95 1.68 -19.56 -9.12
CA MET A 95 1.12 -19.42 -7.76
C MET A 95 2.13 -18.79 -6.80
N MET A 96 3.40 -19.22 -6.85
CA MET A 96 4.46 -18.62 -6.03
C MET A 96 4.65 -17.14 -6.33
N GLY A 97 4.63 -16.75 -7.61
CA GLY A 97 4.72 -15.35 -8.03
C GLY A 97 3.57 -14.49 -7.48
N GLU A 98 2.35 -14.99 -7.50
CA GLU A 98 1.18 -14.29 -6.93
C GLU A 98 1.34 -14.07 -5.42
N TYR A 99 1.73 -15.09 -4.65
CA TYR A 99 1.92 -14.95 -3.21
C TYR A 99 3.07 -13.99 -2.86
N VAL A 100 4.16 -14.04 -3.60
CA VAL A 100 5.28 -13.09 -3.43
C VAL A 100 4.81 -11.66 -3.71
N ASN A 101 4.00 -11.44 -4.75
CA ASN A 101 3.44 -10.12 -5.04
C ASN A 101 2.51 -9.62 -3.94
N ILE A 102 1.69 -10.47 -3.33
CA ILE A 102 0.83 -10.10 -2.20
C ILE A 102 1.68 -9.63 -1.00
N VAL A 103 2.72 -10.38 -0.66
CA VAL A 103 3.63 -9.99 0.44
C VAL A 103 4.33 -8.67 0.11
N PHE A 104 4.78 -8.49 -1.13
CA PHE A 104 5.41 -7.26 -1.60
C PHE A 104 4.45 -6.06 -1.48
N MET A 105 3.21 -6.17 -1.95
CA MET A 105 2.21 -5.10 -1.84
C MET A 105 1.86 -4.79 -0.39
N SER A 106 1.76 -5.80 0.48
CA SER A 106 1.53 -5.63 1.92
C SER A 106 2.69 -4.87 2.60
N ALA A 107 3.93 -5.16 2.21
CA ALA A 107 5.10 -4.42 2.67
C ALA A 107 5.10 -2.98 2.17
N MET A 108 4.75 -2.75 0.89
CA MET A 108 4.67 -1.40 0.29
C MET A 108 3.63 -0.52 0.98
N ILE A 109 2.44 -1.02 1.29
CA ILE A 109 1.43 -0.29 2.07
C ILE A 109 2.01 0.13 3.42
N SER A 110 2.66 -0.78 4.12
CA SER A 110 3.27 -0.51 5.43
C SER A 110 4.35 0.57 5.36
N LEU A 111 5.21 0.54 4.33
CA LEU A 111 6.30 1.50 4.15
C LEU A 111 5.80 2.89 3.77
N LEU A 112 4.86 2.97 2.83
CA LEU A 112 4.43 4.24 2.26
C LEU A 112 3.45 5.01 3.16
N PHE A 113 2.53 4.31 3.84
CA PHE A 113 1.43 4.94 4.56
C PHE A 113 1.45 4.74 6.07
N PHE A 114 2.07 3.68 6.56
CA PHE A 114 2.02 3.30 7.98
C PHE A 114 3.39 3.30 8.67
N GLY A 115 4.31 4.11 8.17
CA GLY A 115 5.61 4.34 8.81
C GLY A 115 6.57 3.16 8.81
N GLY A 116 6.36 2.14 7.98
CA GLY A 116 7.27 1.00 7.82
C GLY A 116 7.62 0.32 9.14
N TRP A 117 8.89 0.37 9.50
CA TRP A 117 9.42 -0.21 10.74
C TRP A 117 9.18 0.63 12.00
N ASN A 118 8.70 1.89 11.88
CA ASN A 118 8.46 2.73 13.04
C ASN A 118 7.31 2.19 13.89
N PRO A 119 7.52 1.96 15.21
CA PRO A 119 6.50 1.41 16.11
C PRO A 119 5.39 2.41 16.47
N GLY A 120 5.52 3.70 16.09
CA GLY A 120 4.53 4.73 16.41
C GLY A 120 4.62 5.26 17.85
N VAL A 121 5.76 5.09 18.49
CA VAL A 121 6.06 5.62 19.83
C VAL A 121 7.03 6.79 19.74
N PRO A 122 7.07 7.67 20.75
CA PRO A 122 8.04 8.77 20.78
C PRO A 122 9.47 8.27 20.63
N GLN A 123 10.26 8.94 19.78
CA GLN A 123 11.64 8.56 19.48
C GLN A 123 12.50 8.49 20.74
N ALA A 124 12.25 9.37 21.71
CA ALA A 124 12.98 9.40 23.00
C ALA A 124 12.95 8.06 23.75
N TRP A 125 11.89 7.25 23.57
CA TRP A 125 11.80 5.92 24.18
C TRP A 125 12.70 4.91 23.49
N MET A 126 12.87 5.03 22.18
CA MET A 126 13.72 4.15 21.39
C MET A 126 15.20 4.47 21.59
N ASP A 127 15.54 5.75 21.73
CA ASP A 127 16.92 6.21 21.93
C ASP A 127 17.47 5.80 23.30
N GLY A 128 16.60 5.55 24.29
CA GLY A 128 16.98 5.03 25.61
C GLY A 128 17.28 3.53 25.67
N LEU A 129 17.01 2.78 24.58
CA LEU A 129 17.20 1.33 24.54
C LEU A 129 18.55 0.93 23.93
N PRO A 130 19.14 -0.20 24.35
CA PRO A 130 20.29 -0.77 23.65
C PRO A 130 20.00 -1.00 22.18
N ALA A 131 20.98 -0.73 21.31
CA ALA A 131 20.80 -0.77 19.86
C ALA A 131 20.21 -2.11 19.33
N TRP A 132 20.64 -3.24 19.89
CA TRP A 132 20.15 -4.55 19.48
C TRP A 132 18.67 -4.76 19.81
N ILE A 133 18.17 -4.22 20.93
CA ILE A 133 16.74 -4.25 21.29
C ILE A 133 15.95 -3.35 20.34
N ALA A 134 16.43 -2.15 20.07
CA ALA A 134 15.78 -1.22 19.16
C ALA A 134 15.63 -1.81 17.74
N TYR A 135 16.69 -2.42 17.20
CA TYR A 135 16.62 -3.09 15.89
C TYR A 135 15.66 -4.28 15.88
N THR A 136 15.59 -5.05 16.95
CA THR A 136 14.63 -6.15 17.08
C THR A 136 13.18 -5.65 17.08
N ILE A 137 12.92 -4.55 17.80
CA ILE A 137 11.58 -3.93 17.83
C ILE A 137 11.20 -3.40 16.42
N TYR A 138 12.11 -2.74 15.72
CA TYR A 138 11.85 -2.27 14.35
C TYR A 138 11.53 -3.41 13.41
N LEU A 139 12.30 -4.49 13.46
CA LEU A 139 12.06 -5.68 12.64
C LEU A 139 10.69 -6.30 12.94
N LEU A 140 10.39 -6.55 14.22
CA LEU A 140 9.12 -7.13 14.65
C LEU A 140 7.93 -6.24 14.27
N THR A 141 8.06 -4.93 14.39
CA THR A 141 7.00 -3.97 14.02
C THR A 141 6.72 -4.03 12.52
N PHE A 142 7.76 -4.04 11.70
CA PHE A 142 7.61 -4.14 10.25
C PHE A 142 6.96 -5.47 9.83
N MET A 143 7.42 -6.58 10.41
CA MET A 143 6.84 -7.91 10.17
C MET A 143 5.36 -7.94 10.59
N ALA A 144 5.02 -7.43 11.77
CA ALA A 144 3.66 -7.41 12.27
C ALA A 144 2.73 -6.59 11.36
N LYS A 145 3.15 -5.41 10.89
CA LYS A 145 2.38 -4.58 9.95
C LYS A 145 2.20 -5.27 8.60
N THR A 146 3.26 -5.89 8.07
CA THR A 146 3.19 -6.63 6.80
C THR A 146 2.24 -7.81 6.91
N VAL A 147 2.30 -8.59 7.99
CA VAL A 147 1.39 -9.70 8.26
C VAL A 147 -0.04 -9.18 8.43
N PHE A 148 -0.25 -8.07 9.12
CA PHE A 148 -1.58 -7.45 9.26
C PHE A 148 -2.20 -7.15 7.89
N TRP A 149 -1.47 -6.48 6.99
CA TRP A 149 -1.97 -6.17 5.65
C TRP A 149 -2.17 -7.42 4.80
N PHE A 150 -1.29 -8.42 4.93
CA PHE A 150 -1.46 -9.71 4.27
C PHE A 150 -2.75 -10.42 4.72
N VAL A 151 -3.04 -10.41 6.01
CA VAL A 151 -4.30 -10.96 6.57
C VAL A 151 -5.50 -10.14 6.07
N MET A 152 -5.40 -8.80 6.02
CA MET A 152 -6.47 -7.95 5.48
C MET A 152 -6.77 -8.27 4.01
N ILE A 153 -5.76 -8.44 3.16
CA ILE A 153 -5.93 -8.87 1.76
C ILE A 153 -6.64 -10.23 1.69
N SER A 154 -6.24 -11.17 2.56
CA SER A 154 -6.85 -12.50 2.61
C SER A 154 -8.30 -12.46 3.10
N MET A 155 -8.63 -11.59 4.07
CA MET A 155 -9.97 -11.41 4.61
C MET A 155 -10.94 -10.82 3.58
N VAL A 156 -10.48 -9.95 2.68
CA VAL A 156 -11.33 -9.40 1.61
C VAL A 156 -11.92 -10.52 0.76
N LYS A 157 -11.18 -11.59 0.51
CA LYS A 157 -11.69 -12.80 -0.18
C LYS A 157 -12.92 -13.40 0.49
N ALA A 158 -13.01 -13.33 1.82
CA ALA A 158 -14.11 -13.91 2.57
C ALA A 158 -15.36 -13.02 2.60
N PHE A 159 -15.19 -11.69 2.53
CA PHE A 159 -16.30 -10.75 2.73
C PHE A 159 -16.86 -10.16 1.45
N VAL A 160 -16.06 -10.02 0.39
CA VAL A 160 -16.46 -9.27 -0.79
C VAL A 160 -16.75 -10.22 -1.96
N PRO A 161 -17.95 -10.12 -2.60
CA PRO A 161 -18.27 -10.89 -3.79
C PRO A 161 -17.42 -10.42 -4.97
N ARG A 162 -17.24 -11.29 -5.97
CA ARG A 162 -16.50 -10.98 -7.20
C ARG A 162 -17.20 -9.88 -8.02
N TYR A 163 -16.41 -8.93 -8.54
CA TYR A 163 -16.90 -7.91 -9.46
C TYR A 163 -16.90 -8.42 -10.91
N ARG A 164 -17.82 -7.86 -11.71
CA ARG A 164 -17.78 -8.01 -13.17
C ARG A 164 -16.69 -7.13 -13.76
N TYR A 165 -16.15 -7.53 -14.90
CA TYR A 165 -15.13 -6.77 -15.64
C TYR A 165 -15.53 -5.31 -15.90
N ASP A 166 -16.78 -5.06 -16.29
CA ASP A 166 -17.30 -3.72 -16.54
C ASP A 166 -17.28 -2.83 -15.30
N GLN A 167 -17.55 -3.40 -14.13
CA GLN A 167 -17.53 -2.70 -12.85
C GLN A 167 -16.09 -2.35 -12.45
N LEU A 168 -15.15 -3.26 -12.66
CA LEU A 168 -13.73 -3.03 -12.40
C LEU A 168 -13.20 -1.91 -13.29
N MET A 169 -13.49 -1.93 -14.60
CA MET A 169 -13.05 -0.89 -15.53
C MET A 169 -13.66 0.47 -15.20
N ARG A 170 -14.93 0.51 -14.83
CA ARG A 170 -15.59 1.75 -14.39
C ARG A 170 -14.94 2.31 -13.12
N LEU A 171 -14.64 1.46 -12.15
CA LEU A 171 -13.99 1.86 -10.91
C LEU A 171 -12.59 2.44 -11.17
N GLY A 172 -11.77 1.75 -11.95
CA GLY A 172 -10.40 2.18 -12.28
C GLY A 172 -10.36 3.49 -13.05
N TRP A 173 -11.12 3.60 -14.16
CA TRP A 173 -11.07 4.76 -15.04
C TRP A 173 -11.87 5.98 -14.54
N LYS A 174 -13.04 5.75 -13.93
CA LYS A 174 -13.93 6.86 -13.53
C LYS A 174 -13.69 7.35 -12.11
N ILE A 175 -13.13 6.52 -11.24
CA ILE A 175 -12.93 6.89 -9.83
C ILE A 175 -11.44 6.96 -9.49
N PHE A 176 -10.69 5.87 -9.63
CA PHE A 176 -9.31 5.83 -9.12
C PHE A 176 -8.37 6.75 -9.88
N LEU A 177 -8.45 6.79 -11.20
CA LEU A 177 -7.56 7.60 -12.01
C LEU A 177 -7.81 9.11 -11.80
N PRO A 178 -9.03 9.65 -11.90
CA PRO A 178 -9.24 11.08 -11.67
C PRO A 178 -8.96 11.49 -10.21
N THR A 179 -9.34 10.69 -9.23
CA THR A 179 -9.04 11.02 -7.82
C THR A 179 -7.55 11.03 -7.51
N SER A 180 -6.78 10.09 -8.05
CA SER A 180 -5.33 10.07 -7.87
C SER A 180 -4.64 11.22 -8.60
N LEU A 181 -5.12 11.65 -9.79
CA LEU A 181 -4.62 12.84 -10.48
C LEU A 181 -4.89 14.11 -9.71
N VAL A 182 -6.11 14.29 -9.21
CA VAL A 182 -6.46 15.45 -8.39
C VAL A 182 -5.60 15.49 -7.12
N ALA A 183 -5.37 14.36 -6.48
CA ALA A 183 -4.50 14.25 -5.32
C ALA A 183 -3.06 14.69 -5.64
N VAL A 184 -2.48 14.28 -6.79
CA VAL A 184 -1.15 14.72 -7.21
C VAL A 184 -1.09 16.24 -7.36
N VAL A 185 -2.10 16.85 -7.99
CA VAL A 185 -2.15 18.30 -8.17
C VAL A 185 -2.21 19.04 -6.83
N ILE A 186 -3.05 18.57 -5.91
CA ILE A 186 -3.19 19.22 -4.60
C ILE A 186 -1.92 19.04 -3.76
N VAL A 187 -1.34 17.85 -3.73
CA VAL A 187 -0.10 17.59 -2.98
C VAL A 187 1.08 18.38 -3.56
N SER A 188 1.19 18.49 -4.89
CA SER A 188 2.24 19.29 -5.54
C SER A 188 2.07 20.78 -5.24
N ALA A 189 0.83 21.30 -5.30
CA ALA A 189 0.53 22.68 -4.93
C ALA A 189 0.88 22.94 -3.46
N TRP A 190 0.48 22.06 -2.55
CA TRP A 190 0.84 22.17 -1.14
C TRP A 190 2.35 22.23 -0.93
N ARG A 191 3.10 21.35 -1.60
CA ARG A 191 4.56 21.32 -1.51
C ARG A 191 5.21 22.61 -1.96
N VAL A 192 4.71 23.22 -3.04
CA VAL A 192 5.24 24.48 -3.59
C VAL A 192 4.89 25.68 -2.69
N PHE A 193 3.64 25.76 -2.21
CA PHE A 193 3.17 26.94 -1.50
C PHE A 193 3.48 26.93 0.01
N VAL A 194 3.55 25.77 0.63
CA VAL A 194 3.72 25.66 2.09
C VAL A 194 5.14 25.25 2.48
N VAL A 195 5.76 24.33 1.75
CA VAL A 195 7.09 23.79 2.09
C VAL A 195 8.18 24.45 1.28
N GLY A 196 7.89 24.95 0.09
CA GLY A 196 8.85 25.61 -0.81
C GLY A 196 9.11 27.10 -0.49
N SER A 197 8.46 27.65 0.52
CA SER A 197 8.75 28.98 1.11
C SER A 197 9.63 28.83 2.33
#